data_a633046e4764d84b689e5372700626f5
#
_entry.id   a633046e4764d84b689e5372700626f5
#
_cell.length_a   1.000
_cell.length_b   1.000
_cell.length_c   1.000
_cell.angle_alpha   90.00
_cell.angle_beta   90.00
_cell.angle_gamma   90.00
#
_symmetry.space_group_name_H-M   'P 1'
#
loop_
_entity.id
_entity.type
_entity.pdbx_description
1 polymer ?
#
loop_
_entity_poly.entity_id
_entity_poly.type
_entity_poly.pdbx_seq_one_letter_code
_entity_poly.pdbx_strand_id
1 'polypeptide(L)'
;MPATVALTAYTGVAAFNIGFGARTACAAFQVFPNAAWKSELDGDALRRLEDTWQDVELLIIDEISFIGTALFARMHVRTQQAKRAYFSERALDPNESTFGDISMILVGDFGQLEPIDDWSMFDTEATFATCPKKLRHLWKHHRKGRLLLKLFTEAVMLKQIHRSKEDLWWTQSCLRLRDVTCTKEGDYDYWRQHDLDRGHFNAEQREYFENEALWLCARCEDVGQRNGRKLAHMAEDNKELIHQIKAQHSNKSAKKLSSSAFGGLRGVVNLVRGCKTVLNKNVAYKFGLANGTRGIFIGAVYGPGGVGTFPEALVCQFPDYCGPAFYQDEPKWVPILPATTFKEGTRMTRTQFPLVAGFALTVNKAQGLTVTEGVVIHLVGSKRFRPASKHGLPFVAFTRSENFAMTAFKNLPPWQDFLEGRKSDMLRLRVAFTEQLDKLHAETLARHSSLKTRDAEDKAHEQWDIDQASSVKRPKKAGPFMPCPCCST
;
A
#
# COMPACT_ATOMS: atom_id res chain seq x y z
N MET A 1 -25.74 -17.59 -6.35
CA MET A 1 -25.35 -18.37 -5.16
C MET A 1 -24.68 -17.40 -4.22
N PRO A 2 -24.94 -17.46 -2.91
CA PRO A 2 -24.18 -16.67 -1.95
C PRO A 2 -22.70 -17.02 -2.08
N ALA A 3 -21.82 -16.03 -1.89
CA ALA A 3 -20.39 -16.24 -2.00
C ALA A 3 -19.88 -16.96 -0.75
N THR A 4 -19.55 -18.24 -0.87
CA THR A 4 -18.93 -19.01 0.20
C THR A 4 -17.50 -18.57 0.51
N VAL A 5 -16.87 -17.85 -0.44
CA VAL A 5 -15.50 -17.34 -0.29
C VAL A 5 -15.49 -15.82 -0.32
N ALA A 6 -14.91 -15.20 0.70
CA ALA A 6 -14.66 -13.76 0.75
C ALA A 6 -13.18 -13.47 0.51
N LEU A 7 -12.90 -12.54 -0.42
CA LEU A 7 -11.56 -12.04 -0.70
C LEU A 7 -11.44 -10.62 -0.18
N THR A 8 -10.43 -10.35 0.62
CA THR A 8 -10.18 -9.01 1.14
C THR A 8 -8.70 -8.65 1.05
N ALA A 9 -8.41 -7.35 0.96
CA ALA A 9 -7.07 -6.81 1.08
C ALA A 9 -7.10 -5.53 1.93
N TYR A 10 -5.97 -5.13 2.51
CA TYR A 10 -5.94 -3.90 3.29
C TYR A 10 -6.14 -2.65 2.44
N THR A 11 -5.55 -2.60 1.24
CA THR A 11 -5.63 -1.44 0.33
C THR A 11 -6.65 -1.64 -0.79
N GLY A 12 -7.18 -0.52 -1.33
CA GLY A 12 -8.11 -0.57 -2.45
C GLY A 12 -7.46 -1.09 -3.74
N VAL A 13 -6.19 -0.75 -3.98
CA VAL A 13 -5.44 -1.23 -5.16
C VAL A 13 -5.21 -2.73 -5.08
N ALA A 14 -4.80 -3.25 -3.91
CA ALA A 14 -4.63 -4.69 -3.75
C ALA A 14 -5.96 -5.44 -3.93
N ALA A 15 -7.06 -4.94 -3.36
CA ALA A 15 -8.38 -5.53 -3.55
C ALA A 15 -8.82 -5.51 -5.03
N PHE A 16 -8.53 -4.45 -5.77
CA PHE A 16 -8.79 -4.38 -7.21
C PHE A 16 -7.96 -5.39 -7.99
N ASN A 17 -6.67 -5.49 -7.69
CA ASN A 17 -5.75 -6.41 -8.38
C ASN A 17 -6.11 -7.89 -8.15
N ILE A 18 -6.62 -8.25 -6.98
CA ILE A 18 -7.15 -9.60 -6.72
C ILE A 18 -8.34 -9.89 -7.64
N GLY A 19 -9.18 -8.91 -7.92
CA GLY A 19 -10.40 -9.10 -8.70
C GLY A 19 -11.47 -9.92 -7.96
N PHE A 20 -12.29 -10.65 -8.69
CA PHE A 20 -13.32 -11.59 -8.16
C PHE A 20 -14.23 -10.99 -7.06
N GLY A 21 -14.48 -9.68 -7.11
CA GLY A 21 -15.31 -9.02 -6.12
C GLY A 21 -14.62 -8.74 -4.77
N ALA A 22 -13.30 -8.86 -4.70
CA ALA A 22 -12.51 -8.57 -3.51
C ALA A 22 -12.81 -7.16 -2.98
N ARG A 23 -12.81 -7.00 -1.66
CA ARG A 23 -13.14 -5.75 -0.96
C ARG A 23 -11.97 -5.31 -0.07
N THR A 24 -11.92 -4.01 0.27
CA THR A 24 -10.99 -3.62 1.32
C THR A 24 -11.44 -4.18 2.67
N ALA A 25 -10.49 -4.69 3.47
CA ALA A 25 -10.78 -5.25 4.79
C ALA A 25 -11.56 -4.26 5.66
N CYS A 26 -11.17 -2.98 5.69
CA CYS A 26 -11.90 -1.96 6.46
C CYS A 26 -13.37 -1.82 6.05
N ALA A 27 -13.68 -1.90 4.76
CA ALA A 27 -15.05 -1.82 4.27
C ALA A 27 -15.85 -3.10 4.52
N ALA A 28 -15.22 -4.26 4.31
CA ALA A 28 -15.86 -5.56 4.49
C ALA A 28 -16.24 -5.82 5.96
N PHE A 29 -15.37 -5.47 6.89
CA PHE A 29 -15.61 -5.62 8.32
C PHE A 29 -16.24 -4.40 8.99
N GLN A 30 -16.45 -3.30 8.26
CA GLN A 30 -16.91 -2.03 8.80
C GLN A 30 -16.08 -1.56 10.02
N VAL A 31 -14.76 -1.71 9.92
CA VAL A 31 -13.77 -1.28 10.91
C VAL A 31 -12.87 -0.25 10.27
N PHE A 32 -13.01 1.00 10.68
CA PHE A 32 -12.25 2.12 10.11
C PHE A 32 -11.23 2.61 11.14
N PRO A 33 -9.94 2.71 10.80
CA PRO A 33 -8.88 3.10 11.74
C PRO A 33 -9.11 4.45 12.42
N ASN A 34 -9.76 5.38 11.71
CA ASN A 34 -10.03 6.75 12.18
C ASN A 34 -11.43 6.93 12.76
N ALA A 35 -12.22 5.87 12.92
CA ALA A 35 -13.55 5.93 13.49
C ALA A 35 -13.57 5.38 14.92
N ALA A 36 -14.38 6.00 15.79
CA ALA A 36 -14.58 5.48 17.12
C ALA A 36 -15.05 4.02 17.06
N TRP A 37 -14.37 3.14 17.80
CA TRP A 37 -14.75 1.75 17.84
C TRP A 37 -16.09 1.57 18.58
N LYS A 38 -17.08 1.03 17.85
CA LYS A 38 -18.29 0.49 18.43
C LYS A 38 -18.20 -1.03 18.46
N SER A 39 -18.31 -1.64 19.62
CA SER A 39 -18.27 -3.11 19.75
C SER A 39 -19.45 -3.77 19.05
N GLU A 40 -20.62 -3.10 19.05
CA GLU A 40 -21.85 -3.55 18.41
C GLU A 40 -22.23 -2.57 17.31
N LEU A 41 -22.63 -3.11 16.15
CA LEU A 41 -23.31 -2.39 15.10
C LEU A 41 -24.83 -2.64 15.21
N ASP A 42 -25.61 -1.70 14.74
CA ASP A 42 -27.06 -1.75 14.71
C ASP A 42 -27.63 -1.30 13.35
N GLY A 43 -28.92 -1.46 13.16
CA GLY A 43 -29.66 -0.97 12.00
C GLY A 43 -29.02 -1.38 10.66
N ASP A 44 -28.92 -0.42 9.74
CA ASP A 44 -28.40 -0.67 8.38
C ASP A 44 -26.92 -1.08 8.36
N ALA A 45 -26.14 -0.67 9.37
CA ALA A 45 -24.74 -1.07 9.45
C ALA A 45 -24.62 -2.57 9.78
N LEU A 46 -25.46 -3.06 10.71
CA LEU A 46 -25.52 -4.47 11.04
C LEU A 46 -26.01 -5.30 9.84
N ARG A 47 -27.10 -4.91 9.19
CA ARG A 47 -27.61 -5.62 8.00
C ARG A 47 -26.55 -5.76 6.93
N ARG A 48 -25.83 -4.67 6.57
CA ARG A 48 -24.73 -4.76 5.60
C ARG A 48 -23.59 -5.68 6.03
N LEU A 49 -23.35 -5.80 7.33
CA LEU A 49 -22.36 -6.73 7.87
C LEU A 49 -22.84 -8.18 7.71
N GLU A 50 -24.08 -8.46 8.09
CA GLU A 50 -24.72 -9.77 7.95
C GLU A 50 -24.79 -10.20 6.48
N ASP A 51 -25.28 -9.33 5.58
CA ASP A 51 -25.30 -9.56 4.12
C ASP A 51 -23.90 -9.90 3.56
N THR A 52 -22.85 -9.42 4.19
CA THR A 52 -21.49 -9.67 3.75
C THR A 52 -20.96 -11.02 4.23
N TRP A 53 -21.30 -11.45 5.45
CA TRP A 53 -20.58 -12.53 6.13
C TRP A 53 -21.42 -13.76 6.45
N GLN A 54 -22.77 -13.68 6.45
CA GLN A 54 -23.62 -14.80 6.90
C GLN A 54 -23.33 -16.12 6.19
N ASP A 55 -23.08 -16.10 4.88
CA ASP A 55 -22.86 -17.29 4.04
C ASP A 55 -21.36 -17.55 3.74
N VAL A 56 -20.44 -16.77 4.34
CA VAL A 56 -19.01 -16.94 4.09
C VAL A 56 -18.47 -18.10 4.93
N GLU A 57 -17.76 -19.03 4.28
CA GLU A 57 -17.09 -20.18 4.90
C GLU A 57 -15.57 -20.05 4.85
N LEU A 58 -15.03 -19.37 3.83
CA LEU A 58 -13.60 -19.12 3.68
C LEU A 58 -13.33 -17.63 3.48
N LEU A 59 -12.39 -17.11 4.24
CA LEU A 59 -11.88 -15.75 4.12
C LEU A 59 -10.39 -15.76 3.77
N ILE A 60 -10.05 -15.07 2.67
CA ILE A 60 -8.66 -14.84 2.30
C ILE A 60 -8.37 -13.36 2.49
N ILE A 61 -7.32 -13.05 3.26
CA ILE A 61 -6.88 -11.68 3.54
C ILE A 61 -5.49 -11.47 2.96
N ASP A 62 -5.37 -10.57 1.99
CA ASP A 62 -4.07 -10.17 1.44
C ASP A 62 -3.53 -8.89 2.10
N GLU A 63 -2.22 -8.65 1.92
CA GLU A 63 -1.47 -7.55 2.55
C GLU A 63 -1.59 -7.56 4.09
N ILE A 64 -1.43 -8.75 4.69
CA ILE A 64 -1.59 -8.96 6.15
C ILE A 64 -0.61 -8.12 6.97
N SER A 65 0.53 -7.71 6.43
CA SER A 65 1.52 -6.86 7.10
C SER A 65 0.95 -5.51 7.55
N PHE A 66 -0.06 -5.00 6.86
CA PHE A 66 -0.76 -3.76 7.23
C PHE A 66 -1.85 -3.96 8.29
N ILE A 67 -2.25 -5.20 8.56
CA ILE A 67 -3.28 -5.49 9.55
C ILE A 67 -2.61 -5.71 10.89
N GLY A 68 -2.81 -4.76 11.80
CA GLY A 68 -2.33 -4.88 13.16
C GLY A 68 -3.19 -5.82 14.01
N THR A 69 -2.62 -6.26 15.11
CA THR A 69 -3.28 -7.21 16.03
C THR A 69 -4.58 -6.68 16.61
N ALA A 70 -4.68 -5.36 16.88
CA ALA A 70 -5.91 -4.78 17.40
C ALA A 70 -7.01 -4.73 16.32
N LEU A 71 -6.65 -4.38 15.07
CA LEU A 71 -7.57 -4.43 13.94
C LEU A 71 -8.05 -5.88 13.70
N PHE A 72 -7.15 -6.85 13.74
CA PHE A 72 -7.46 -8.27 13.59
C PHE A 72 -8.47 -8.77 14.65
N ALA A 73 -8.30 -8.35 15.90
CA ALA A 73 -9.26 -8.64 16.96
C ALA A 73 -10.64 -8.01 16.72
N ARG A 74 -10.68 -6.81 16.17
CA ARG A 74 -11.93 -6.14 15.80
C ARG A 74 -12.65 -6.82 14.63
N MET A 75 -11.88 -7.35 13.66
CA MET A 75 -12.44 -8.16 12.58
C MET A 75 -13.11 -9.43 13.12
N HIS A 76 -12.48 -10.10 14.07
CA HIS A 76 -13.08 -11.24 14.77
C HIS A 76 -14.42 -10.89 15.44
N VAL A 77 -14.51 -9.77 16.15
CA VAL A 77 -15.78 -9.33 16.76
C VAL A 77 -16.86 -9.09 15.70
N ARG A 78 -16.49 -8.54 14.55
CA ARG A 78 -17.45 -8.29 13.45
C ARG A 78 -17.99 -9.57 12.84
N THR A 79 -17.13 -10.57 12.60
CA THR A 79 -17.59 -11.85 12.06
C THR A 79 -18.48 -12.61 13.06
N GLN A 80 -18.16 -12.59 14.36
CA GLN A 80 -19.04 -13.13 15.40
C GLN A 80 -20.40 -12.44 15.39
N GLN A 81 -20.42 -11.10 15.31
CA GLN A 81 -21.66 -10.34 15.26
C GLN A 81 -22.49 -10.66 14.01
N ALA A 82 -21.87 -10.76 12.85
CA ALA A 82 -22.52 -11.04 11.58
C ALA A 82 -23.18 -12.43 11.55
N LYS A 83 -22.60 -13.40 12.26
CA LYS A 83 -23.08 -14.79 12.28
C LYS A 83 -23.97 -15.13 13.47
N ARG A 84 -24.37 -14.19 14.29
CA ARG A 84 -25.20 -14.43 15.48
C ARG A 84 -26.51 -15.19 15.17
N ALA A 85 -27.20 -14.81 14.11
CA ALA A 85 -28.44 -15.48 13.69
C ALA A 85 -28.16 -16.95 13.37
N TYR A 86 -27.13 -17.24 12.61
CA TYR A 86 -26.69 -18.58 12.24
C TYR A 86 -26.43 -19.49 13.47
N PHE A 87 -25.76 -18.96 14.51
CA PHE A 87 -25.48 -19.70 15.73
C PHE A 87 -26.72 -19.87 16.60
N SER A 88 -27.56 -18.82 16.69
CA SER A 88 -28.78 -18.87 17.46
C SER A 88 -29.77 -19.92 16.95
N GLU A 89 -29.90 -20.06 15.63
CA GLU A 89 -30.73 -21.08 14.99
C GLU A 89 -30.26 -22.52 15.30
N ARG A 90 -28.98 -22.68 15.63
CA ARG A 90 -28.37 -23.98 15.95
C ARG A 90 -28.14 -24.20 17.44
N ALA A 91 -28.67 -23.33 18.29
CA ALA A 91 -28.48 -23.34 19.74
C ALA A 91 -26.98 -23.36 20.17
N LEU A 92 -26.11 -22.69 19.37
CA LEU A 92 -24.69 -22.53 19.64
C LEU A 92 -24.41 -21.13 20.22
N ASP A 93 -23.38 -20.99 21.07
CA ASP A 93 -22.95 -19.68 21.55
C ASP A 93 -22.05 -18.98 20.49
N PRO A 94 -22.50 -17.86 19.90
CA PRO A 94 -21.66 -17.14 18.95
C PRO A 94 -20.34 -16.61 19.53
N ASN A 95 -20.25 -16.44 20.87
CA ASN A 95 -19.03 -15.96 21.53
C ASN A 95 -17.95 -17.04 21.64
N GLU A 96 -18.31 -18.32 21.55
CA GLU A 96 -17.36 -19.43 21.54
C GLU A 96 -16.75 -19.65 20.16
N SER A 97 -17.39 -19.14 19.10
CA SER A 97 -16.87 -19.27 17.73
C SER A 97 -15.64 -18.38 17.48
N THR A 98 -14.66 -18.88 16.77
CA THR A 98 -13.53 -18.10 16.31
C THR A 98 -13.80 -17.56 14.91
N PHE A 99 -13.81 -16.23 14.73
CA PHE A 99 -14.16 -15.56 13.47
C PHE A 99 -15.53 -15.99 12.91
N GLY A 100 -16.49 -16.38 13.76
CA GLY A 100 -17.78 -16.90 13.30
C GLY A 100 -17.65 -18.22 12.54
N ASP A 101 -16.70 -19.08 12.93
CA ASP A 101 -16.34 -20.35 12.27
C ASP A 101 -16.00 -20.24 10.78
N ILE A 102 -15.49 -19.07 10.37
CA ILE A 102 -14.97 -18.85 9.03
C ILE A 102 -13.52 -19.35 8.98
N SER A 103 -13.22 -20.27 8.06
CA SER A 103 -11.85 -20.68 7.75
C SER A 103 -11.07 -19.50 7.17
N MET A 104 -9.77 -19.36 7.52
CA MET A 104 -9.02 -18.18 7.13
C MET A 104 -7.66 -18.52 6.50
N ILE A 105 -7.31 -17.77 5.46
CA ILE A 105 -5.97 -17.73 4.88
C ILE A 105 -5.47 -16.30 4.95
N LEU A 106 -4.32 -16.10 5.58
CA LEU A 106 -3.64 -14.81 5.69
C LEU A 106 -2.47 -14.80 4.70
N VAL A 107 -2.45 -13.83 3.80
CA VAL A 107 -1.43 -13.72 2.74
C VAL A 107 -0.67 -12.39 2.91
N GLY A 108 0.65 -12.41 2.70
CA GLY A 108 1.46 -11.19 2.69
C GLY A 108 2.91 -11.42 3.10
N ASP A 109 3.65 -10.34 3.25
CA ASP A 109 5.08 -10.36 3.57
C ASP A 109 5.38 -9.44 4.75
N PHE A 110 5.78 -10.02 5.87
CA PHE A 110 6.17 -9.28 7.08
C PHE A 110 7.51 -8.53 6.95
N GLY A 111 8.24 -8.70 5.86
CA GLY A 111 9.38 -7.86 5.48
C GLY A 111 8.97 -6.50 4.90
N GLN A 112 7.70 -6.31 4.56
CA GLN A 112 7.15 -5.05 4.08
C GLN A 112 6.79 -4.10 5.24
N LEU A 113 5.99 -3.05 4.96
CA LEU A 113 5.66 -2.03 5.96
C LEU A 113 4.75 -2.56 7.06
N GLU A 114 4.97 -2.02 8.25
CA GLU A 114 4.17 -2.31 9.43
C GLU A 114 2.82 -1.58 9.43
N PRO A 115 1.85 -2.05 10.24
CA PRO A 115 0.57 -1.36 10.40
C PRO A 115 0.76 0.03 11.01
N ILE A 116 -0.09 0.97 10.60
CA ILE A 116 -0.06 2.33 11.10
C ILE A 116 -0.92 2.42 12.36
N ASP A 117 -0.33 2.95 13.45
CA ASP A 117 -1.01 3.14 14.75
C ASP A 117 -1.65 1.87 15.33
N ASP A 118 -1.02 0.72 15.08
CA ASP A 118 -1.34 -0.59 15.66
C ASP A 118 -0.04 -1.38 15.83
N TRP A 119 -0.08 -2.57 16.42
CA TRP A 119 1.05 -3.48 16.57
C TRP A 119 1.11 -4.49 15.43
N SER A 120 2.31 -4.77 14.95
CA SER A 120 2.56 -5.85 14.00
C SER A 120 2.16 -7.21 14.59
N MET A 121 1.83 -8.16 13.73
CA MET A 121 1.48 -9.51 14.19
C MET A 121 2.66 -10.27 14.83
N PHE A 122 3.89 -9.90 14.47
CA PHE A 122 5.11 -10.43 15.06
C PHE A 122 5.59 -9.67 16.31
N ASP A 123 4.85 -8.64 16.75
CA ASP A 123 5.19 -7.91 17.96
C ASP A 123 5.06 -8.79 19.19
N THR A 124 6.02 -8.69 20.10
CA THR A 124 5.98 -9.44 21.35
C THR A 124 5.05 -8.79 22.37
N GLU A 125 4.75 -9.53 23.43
CA GLU A 125 3.89 -9.05 24.50
C GLU A 125 4.60 -7.92 25.29
N ALA A 126 4.49 -6.67 24.78
CA ALA A 126 4.80 -5.51 25.58
C ALA A 126 3.90 -5.50 26.82
N THR A 127 4.40 -5.05 27.95
CA THR A 127 3.54 -4.83 29.12
C THR A 127 2.69 -3.57 28.89
N PHE A 128 1.53 -3.47 29.51
CA PHE A 128 0.74 -2.25 29.44
C PHE A 128 1.53 -1.01 29.86
N ALA A 129 2.49 -1.17 30.79
CA ALA A 129 3.37 -0.10 31.26
C ALA A 129 4.28 0.45 30.14
N THR A 130 4.78 -0.41 29.25
CA THR A 130 5.65 -0.04 28.12
C THR A 130 4.86 0.36 26.87
N CYS A 131 3.53 0.16 26.88
CA CYS A 131 2.65 0.52 25.76
C CYS A 131 2.66 2.01 25.47
N PRO A 132 2.88 2.46 24.21
CA PRO A 132 2.79 3.84 23.83
C PRO A 132 1.44 4.46 24.23
N LYS A 133 1.45 5.63 24.84
CA LYS A 133 0.22 6.30 25.36
C LYS A 133 -0.88 6.37 24.31
N LYS A 134 -0.53 6.64 23.05
CA LYS A 134 -1.47 6.73 21.93
C LYS A 134 -2.17 5.42 21.58
N LEU A 135 -1.57 4.26 21.92
CA LEU A 135 -2.10 2.94 21.60
C LEU A 135 -2.79 2.26 22.80
N ARG A 136 -2.76 2.83 24.01
CA ARG A 136 -3.32 2.21 25.22
C ARG A 136 -4.79 1.85 25.10
N HIS A 137 -5.56 2.61 24.34
CA HIS A 137 -6.98 2.33 24.09
C HIS A 137 -7.20 1.07 23.24
N LEU A 138 -6.19 0.60 22.51
CA LEU A 138 -6.23 -0.62 21.69
C LEU A 138 -5.72 -1.86 22.45
N TRP A 139 -5.19 -1.71 23.67
CA TRP A 139 -4.48 -2.77 24.38
C TRP A 139 -5.25 -4.08 24.55
N LYS A 140 -6.54 -4.00 24.90
CA LYS A 140 -7.39 -5.19 25.03
C LYS A 140 -7.52 -5.94 23.69
N HIS A 141 -7.69 -5.20 22.60
CA HIS A 141 -7.79 -5.77 21.24
C HIS A 141 -6.46 -6.37 20.81
N HIS A 142 -5.34 -5.68 21.06
CA HIS A 142 -4.00 -6.21 20.79
C HIS A 142 -3.80 -7.59 21.45
N ARG A 143 -4.06 -7.72 22.75
CA ARG A 143 -3.94 -9.01 23.43
C ARG A 143 -4.84 -10.10 22.84
N LYS A 144 -6.10 -9.77 22.53
CA LYS A 144 -7.02 -10.71 21.87
C LYS A 144 -6.53 -11.11 20.49
N GLY A 145 -6.07 -10.15 19.66
CA GLY A 145 -5.55 -10.43 18.31
C GLY A 145 -4.33 -11.36 18.32
N ARG A 146 -3.45 -11.22 19.30
CA ARG A 146 -2.32 -12.15 19.49
C ARG A 146 -2.75 -13.56 19.84
N LEU A 147 -3.78 -13.71 20.68
CA LEU A 147 -4.33 -15.03 20.99
C LEU A 147 -4.98 -15.67 19.76
N LEU A 148 -5.69 -14.86 18.96
CA LEU A 148 -6.31 -15.33 17.72
C LEU A 148 -5.26 -15.77 16.69
N LEU A 149 -4.13 -15.06 16.57
CA LEU A 149 -3.05 -15.44 15.66
C LEU A 149 -2.44 -16.81 16.01
N LYS A 150 -2.38 -17.18 17.28
CA LYS A 150 -1.88 -18.49 17.73
C LYS A 150 -2.75 -19.67 17.29
N LEU A 151 -3.96 -19.42 16.81
CA LEU A 151 -4.86 -20.45 16.30
C LEU A 151 -4.53 -20.89 14.85
N PHE A 152 -3.64 -20.16 14.17
CA PHE A 152 -3.14 -20.55 12.86
C PHE A 152 -2.05 -21.60 13.05
N THR A 153 -2.34 -22.82 12.61
CA THR A 153 -1.53 -24.02 12.84
C THR A 153 -0.83 -24.51 11.56
N GLU A 154 -0.97 -23.78 10.47
CA GLU A 154 -0.36 -24.11 9.19
C GLU A 154 0.24 -22.85 8.55
N ALA A 155 1.36 -23.04 7.84
CA ALA A 155 2.00 -22.00 7.06
C ALA A 155 2.57 -22.57 5.76
N VAL A 156 2.49 -21.76 4.70
CA VAL A 156 3.16 -22.03 3.42
C VAL A 156 4.01 -20.83 3.05
N MET A 157 5.31 -21.04 2.89
CA MET A 157 6.26 -20.00 2.51
C MET A 157 6.47 -20.05 1.00
N LEU A 158 5.95 -19.03 0.28
CA LEU A 158 6.17 -18.88 -1.15
C LEU A 158 7.59 -18.38 -1.40
N LYS A 159 8.34 -19.06 -2.26
CA LYS A 159 9.76 -18.79 -2.50
C LYS A 159 10.03 -18.23 -3.88
N GLN A 160 9.19 -18.55 -4.86
CA GLN A 160 9.36 -18.10 -6.23
C GLN A 160 9.04 -16.61 -6.39
N ILE A 161 9.98 -15.86 -6.95
CA ILE A 161 9.83 -14.43 -7.21
C ILE A 161 9.44 -14.22 -8.67
N HIS A 162 8.32 -13.53 -8.89
CA HIS A 162 7.79 -13.30 -10.24
C HIS A 162 8.04 -11.88 -10.76
N ARG A 163 8.02 -10.86 -9.90
CA ARG A 163 8.05 -9.44 -10.32
C ARG A 163 9.35 -9.05 -11.00
N SER A 164 10.49 -9.43 -10.45
CA SER A 164 11.83 -9.06 -10.93
C SER A 164 12.64 -10.27 -11.40
N LYS A 165 11.97 -11.30 -11.91
CA LYS A 165 12.60 -12.56 -12.36
C LYS A 165 13.67 -12.38 -13.44
N GLU A 166 13.59 -11.31 -14.23
CA GLU A 166 14.53 -11.03 -15.32
C GLU A 166 15.81 -10.32 -14.83
N ASP A 167 15.81 -9.75 -13.62
CA ASP A 167 16.97 -9.14 -12.97
C ASP A 167 17.25 -9.81 -11.63
N LEU A 168 17.94 -10.95 -11.69
CA LEU A 168 18.24 -11.77 -10.51
C LEU A 168 19.12 -11.03 -9.52
N TRP A 169 20.10 -10.23 -10.00
CA TRP A 169 20.94 -9.44 -9.09
C TRP A 169 20.10 -8.42 -8.31
N TRP A 170 19.21 -7.68 -8.99
CA TRP A 170 18.31 -6.72 -8.35
C TRP A 170 17.40 -7.39 -7.32
N THR A 171 16.81 -8.51 -7.72
CA THR A 171 15.98 -9.35 -6.85
C THR A 171 16.72 -9.73 -5.58
N GLN A 172 17.91 -10.29 -5.70
CA GLN A 172 18.74 -10.71 -4.56
C GLN A 172 19.20 -9.51 -3.71
N SER A 173 19.52 -8.38 -4.33
CA SER A 173 19.87 -7.15 -3.62
C SER A 173 18.68 -6.64 -2.79
N CYS A 174 17.46 -6.68 -3.34
CA CYS A 174 16.24 -6.33 -2.60
C CYS A 174 15.98 -7.29 -1.43
N LEU A 175 16.18 -8.60 -1.59
CA LEU A 175 16.04 -9.57 -0.50
C LEU A 175 17.08 -9.34 0.60
N ARG A 176 18.34 -9.11 0.24
CA ARG A 176 19.38 -8.75 1.22
C ARG A 176 19.02 -7.44 1.96
N LEU A 177 18.41 -6.47 1.26
CA LEU A 177 17.92 -5.25 1.89
C LEU A 177 16.77 -5.54 2.86
N ARG A 178 15.83 -6.40 2.49
CA ARG A 178 14.71 -6.86 3.33
C ARG A 178 15.22 -7.44 4.65
N ASP A 179 16.25 -8.27 4.59
CA ASP A 179 16.78 -8.98 5.73
C ASP A 179 17.98 -8.26 6.39
N VAL A 180 18.29 -7.06 5.89
CA VAL A 180 19.38 -6.18 6.34
C VAL A 180 20.74 -6.90 6.32
N THR A 181 20.91 -7.81 5.36
CA THR A 181 22.15 -8.56 5.10
C THR A 181 22.98 -7.97 3.94
N CYS A 182 22.47 -6.89 3.30
CA CYS A 182 23.17 -6.19 2.23
C CYS A 182 24.58 -5.76 2.65
N THR A 183 25.50 -5.75 1.69
CA THR A 183 26.91 -5.33 1.89
C THR A 183 27.16 -4.00 1.20
N LYS A 184 28.22 -3.31 1.65
CA LYS A 184 28.60 -2.04 1.03
C LYS A 184 29.08 -2.28 -0.40
N GLU A 185 30.02 -3.19 -0.58
CA GLU A 185 30.67 -3.49 -1.87
C GLU A 185 29.75 -4.25 -2.81
N GLY A 186 28.87 -5.11 -2.28
CA GLY A 186 27.99 -5.97 -3.07
C GLY A 186 26.67 -5.30 -3.50
N ASP A 187 26.23 -4.30 -2.75
CA ASP A 187 24.91 -3.69 -2.94
C ASP A 187 25.00 -2.17 -3.00
N TYR A 188 25.44 -1.52 -1.91
CA TYR A 188 25.36 -0.07 -1.77
C TYR A 188 26.19 0.69 -2.81
N ASP A 189 27.40 0.23 -3.14
CA ASP A 189 28.24 0.86 -4.13
C ASP A 189 27.65 0.76 -5.56
N TYR A 190 26.83 -0.26 -5.83
CA TYR A 190 26.02 -0.34 -7.06
C TYR A 190 24.83 0.62 -7.03
N TRP A 191 24.10 0.69 -5.93
CA TRP A 191 23.00 1.66 -5.80
C TRP A 191 23.49 3.08 -6.01
N ARG A 192 24.69 3.42 -5.52
CA ARG A 192 25.31 4.74 -5.72
C ARG A 192 25.57 5.07 -7.18
N GLN A 193 25.80 4.08 -8.04
CA GLN A 193 25.97 4.32 -9.48
C GLN A 193 24.68 4.88 -10.12
N HIS A 194 23.53 4.59 -9.54
CA HIS A 194 22.22 5.07 -9.96
C HIS A 194 21.71 6.28 -9.13
N ASP A 195 22.59 6.98 -8.41
CA ASP A 195 22.24 8.26 -7.79
C ASP A 195 22.21 9.37 -8.87
N LEU A 196 21.10 10.11 -8.97
CA LEU A 196 20.89 11.14 -10.00
C LEU A 196 21.90 12.29 -9.92
N ASP A 197 22.40 12.58 -8.70
CA ASP A 197 23.33 13.70 -8.49
C ASP A 197 24.80 13.27 -8.67
N ARG A 198 25.13 12.03 -8.30
CA ARG A 198 26.52 11.54 -8.14
C ARG A 198 26.83 10.26 -8.91
N GLY A 199 25.83 9.67 -9.55
CA GLY A 199 25.96 8.41 -10.29
C GLY A 199 26.42 8.58 -11.73
N HIS A 200 26.30 7.51 -12.50
CA HIS A 200 26.85 7.37 -13.84
C HIS A 200 25.81 7.67 -14.97
N PHE A 201 24.65 8.20 -14.65
CA PHE A 201 23.64 8.53 -15.65
C PHE A 201 24.13 9.61 -16.62
N ASN A 202 23.86 9.42 -17.90
CA ASN A 202 24.00 10.47 -18.91
C ASN A 202 22.88 11.53 -18.80
N ALA A 203 22.92 12.57 -19.65
CA ALA A 203 21.95 13.66 -19.60
C ALA A 203 20.52 13.16 -19.90
N GLU A 204 20.35 12.33 -20.93
CA GLU A 204 19.06 11.77 -21.36
C GLU A 204 18.43 10.89 -20.25
N GLN A 205 19.21 10.00 -19.65
CA GLN A 205 18.74 9.17 -18.53
C GLN A 205 18.31 10.01 -17.32
N ARG A 206 19.09 11.05 -16.98
CA ARG A 206 18.72 11.98 -15.90
C ARG A 206 17.41 12.70 -16.21
N GLU A 207 17.26 13.19 -17.42
CA GLU A 207 16.05 13.86 -17.86
C GLU A 207 14.84 12.94 -17.79
N TYR A 208 14.97 11.69 -18.24
CA TYR A 208 13.92 10.68 -18.11
C TYR A 208 13.49 10.46 -16.65
N PHE A 209 14.42 10.18 -15.75
CA PHE A 209 14.09 9.93 -14.35
C PHE A 209 13.53 11.18 -13.65
N GLU A 210 13.97 12.37 -14.04
CA GLU A 210 13.42 13.62 -13.52
C GLU A 210 12.02 13.92 -14.07
N ASN A 211 11.69 13.50 -15.29
CA ASN A 211 10.46 13.90 -15.94
C ASN A 211 9.39 12.82 -15.95
N GLU A 212 9.76 11.55 -16.22
CA GLU A 212 8.81 10.48 -16.47
C GLU A 212 8.65 9.51 -15.31
N ALA A 213 9.72 9.21 -14.56
CA ALA A 213 9.67 8.23 -13.49
C ALA A 213 8.79 8.66 -12.30
N LEU A 214 8.22 7.67 -11.62
CA LEU A 214 7.52 7.90 -10.36
C LEU A 214 8.51 8.12 -9.21
N TRP A 215 8.37 9.22 -8.46
CA TRP A 215 9.18 9.47 -7.29
C TRP A 215 8.55 8.87 -6.02
N LEU A 216 9.32 8.06 -5.31
CA LEU A 216 8.93 7.45 -4.03
C LEU A 216 9.66 8.16 -2.89
N CYS A 217 8.91 8.90 -2.09
CA CYS A 217 9.46 9.69 -1.00
C CYS A 217 9.10 9.10 0.36
N ALA A 218 9.98 9.26 1.33
CA ALA A 218 9.72 8.84 2.70
C ALA A 218 8.71 9.76 3.43
N ARG A 219 8.63 11.05 3.06
CA ARG A 219 7.84 12.06 3.74
C ARG A 219 6.79 12.70 2.82
N CYS A 220 5.63 13.02 3.39
CA CYS A 220 4.58 13.74 2.66
C CYS A 220 5.00 15.15 2.20
N GLU A 221 5.92 15.79 2.92
CA GLU A 221 6.48 17.09 2.57
C GLU A 221 7.26 17.04 1.26
N ASP A 222 8.15 16.06 1.10
CA ASP A 222 8.94 15.84 -0.11
C ASP A 222 8.04 15.54 -1.32
N VAL A 223 6.99 14.74 -1.11
CA VAL A 223 5.94 14.50 -2.14
C VAL A 223 5.29 15.82 -2.55
N GLY A 224 4.92 16.67 -1.58
CA GLY A 224 4.30 17.96 -1.86
C GLY A 224 5.20 18.89 -2.64
N GLN A 225 6.47 18.99 -2.25
CA GLN A 225 7.47 19.82 -2.94
C GLN A 225 7.73 19.32 -4.36
N ARG A 226 7.91 18.01 -4.55
CA ARG A 226 8.15 17.42 -5.87
C ARG A 226 6.95 17.64 -6.80
N ASN A 227 5.75 17.34 -6.36
CA ASN A 227 4.54 17.53 -7.14
C ASN A 227 4.33 19.01 -7.49
N GLY A 228 4.58 19.94 -6.56
CA GLY A 228 4.46 21.37 -6.80
C GLY A 228 5.44 21.88 -7.85
N ARG A 229 6.72 21.47 -7.78
CA ARG A 229 7.73 21.84 -8.80
C ARG A 229 7.36 21.34 -10.20
N LYS A 230 6.90 20.08 -10.30
CA LYS A 230 6.50 19.51 -11.59
C LYS A 230 5.30 20.21 -12.19
N LEU A 231 4.29 20.55 -11.37
CA LEU A 231 3.14 21.30 -11.83
C LEU A 231 3.53 22.72 -12.33
N ALA A 232 4.44 23.40 -11.62
CA ALA A 232 4.92 24.72 -12.04
C ALA A 232 5.65 24.64 -13.39
N HIS A 233 6.56 23.67 -13.54
CA HIS A 233 7.30 23.46 -14.79
C HIS A 233 6.36 23.12 -15.95
N MET A 234 5.40 22.21 -15.76
CA MET A 234 4.41 21.89 -16.79
C MET A 234 3.54 23.09 -17.19
N ALA A 235 3.19 23.95 -16.23
CA ALA A 235 2.40 25.15 -16.52
C ALA A 235 3.19 26.15 -17.36
N GLU A 236 4.49 26.30 -17.10
CA GLU A 236 5.39 27.15 -17.88
C GLU A 236 5.61 26.61 -19.29
N ASP A 237 5.98 25.32 -19.43
CA ASP A 237 6.29 24.67 -20.70
C ASP A 237 5.09 24.65 -21.64
N ASN A 238 3.92 24.27 -21.12
CA ASN A 238 2.71 24.11 -21.91
C ASN A 238 1.91 25.42 -22.05
N LYS A 239 2.32 26.50 -21.39
CA LYS A 239 1.57 27.76 -21.25
C LYS A 239 0.13 27.54 -20.73
N GLU A 240 -0.03 26.57 -19.84
CA GLU A 240 -1.31 26.18 -19.24
C GLU A 240 -1.49 26.79 -17.84
N LEU A 241 -2.73 27.01 -17.46
CA LEU A 241 -3.03 27.53 -16.12
C LEU A 241 -3.00 26.42 -15.07
N ILE A 242 -2.50 26.74 -13.88
CA ILE A 242 -2.65 25.88 -12.70
C ILE A 242 -4.07 26.05 -12.15
N HIS A 243 -4.88 25.01 -12.27
CA HIS A 243 -6.19 24.94 -11.60
C HIS A 243 -5.98 24.80 -10.09
N GLN A 244 -6.09 25.90 -9.37
CA GLN A 244 -6.01 25.92 -7.92
C GLN A 244 -7.40 25.79 -7.29
N ILE A 245 -7.77 24.59 -6.87
CA ILE A 245 -9.09 24.28 -6.33
C ILE A 245 -9.03 24.30 -4.80
N LYS A 246 -9.63 25.33 -4.19
CA LYS A 246 -9.72 25.50 -2.73
C LYS A 246 -10.88 24.71 -2.18
N ALA A 247 -10.67 23.89 -1.16
CA ALA A 247 -11.73 23.13 -0.51
C ALA A 247 -12.79 24.04 0.12
N GLN A 248 -14.01 23.58 0.09
CA GLN A 248 -15.11 24.17 0.87
C GLN A 248 -15.09 23.60 2.29
N HIS A 249 -15.37 24.42 3.28
CA HIS A 249 -15.33 24.06 4.71
C HIS A 249 -16.58 24.57 5.41
N SER A 250 -17.08 23.79 6.37
CA SER A 250 -18.24 24.20 7.17
C SER A 250 -17.98 25.44 8.03
N ASN A 251 -16.71 25.69 8.42
CA ASN A 251 -16.33 26.85 9.23
C ASN A 251 -14.81 27.14 9.14
N LYS A 252 -14.41 28.29 9.72
CA LYS A 252 -12.99 28.75 9.77
C LYS A 252 -12.07 27.78 10.51
N SER A 253 -12.56 27.09 11.54
CA SER A 253 -11.76 26.12 12.32
C SER A 253 -11.46 24.87 11.48
N ALA A 254 -12.42 24.37 10.70
CA ALA A 254 -12.22 23.26 9.77
C ALA A 254 -11.14 23.57 8.73
N LYS A 255 -11.04 24.82 8.25
CA LYS A 255 -10.03 25.25 7.29
C LYS A 255 -8.60 25.10 7.81
N LYS A 256 -8.38 25.27 9.12
CA LYS A 256 -7.05 25.20 9.76
C LYS A 256 -6.56 23.77 9.99
N LEU A 257 -7.42 22.77 9.88
CA LEU A 257 -7.07 21.40 10.16
C LEU A 257 -6.33 20.74 9.00
N SER A 258 -5.50 19.75 9.33
CA SER A 258 -4.75 18.96 8.36
C SER A 258 -5.67 18.10 7.46
N SER A 259 -5.13 17.57 6.37
CA SER A 259 -5.88 16.64 5.50
C SER A 259 -6.22 15.32 6.20
N SER A 260 -5.42 14.87 7.15
CA SER A 260 -5.68 13.64 7.92
C SER A 260 -7.00 13.73 8.73
N ALA A 261 -7.35 14.92 9.24
CA ALA A 261 -8.61 15.13 9.94
C ALA A 261 -9.87 14.94 9.06
N PHE A 262 -9.70 14.92 7.73
CA PHE A 262 -10.77 14.77 6.74
C PHE A 262 -10.51 13.61 5.77
N GLY A 263 -9.94 12.52 6.27
CA GLY A 263 -9.71 11.30 5.48
C GLY A 263 -8.83 11.51 4.25
N GLY A 264 -7.84 12.40 4.35
CA GLY A 264 -6.87 12.67 3.28
C GLY A 264 -7.27 13.77 2.29
N LEU A 265 -8.49 14.31 2.36
CA LEU A 265 -8.89 15.41 1.47
C LEU A 265 -8.04 16.67 1.72
N ARG A 266 -7.41 17.17 0.67
CA ARG A 266 -6.52 18.35 0.73
C ARG A 266 -7.30 19.64 0.91
N GLY A 267 -6.71 20.63 1.59
CA GLY A 267 -7.29 22.00 1.66
C GLY A 267 -7.23 22.73 0.32
N VAL A 268 -6.21 22.41 -0.49
CA VAL A 268 -6.03 22.91 -1.87
C VAL A 268 -5.57 21.75 -2.73
N VAL A 269 -6.15 21.63 -3.92
CA VAL A 269 -5.72 20.74 -5.00
C VAL A 269 -5.24 21.60 -6.16
N ASN A 270 -4.01 21.38 -6.59
CA ASN A 270 -3.42 22.03 -7.74
C ASN A 270 -3.24 21.01 -8.87
N LEU A 271 -3.73 21.31 -10.06
CA LEU A 271 -3.64 20.46 -11.25
C LEU A 271 -3.36 21.33 -12.48
N VAL A 272 -2.66 20.76 -13.44
CA VAL A 272 -2.41 21.31 -14.78
C VAL A 272 -2.90 20.28 -15.79
N ARG A 273 -3.52 20.70 -16.88
CA ARG A 273 -3.98 19.77 -17.93
C ARG A 273 -2.83 18.86 -18.38
N GLY A 274 -3.10 17.55 -18.49
CA GLY A 274 -2.11 16.53 -18.80
C GLY A 274 -1.26 16.06 -17.61
N CYS A 275 -1.41 16.63 -16.41
CA CYS A 275 -0.62 16.19 -15.26
C CYS A 275 -1.03 14.81 -14.76
N LYS A 276 -0.04 14.04 -14.31
CA LYS A 276 -0.26 12.77 -13.60
C LYS A 276 -1.02 13.04 -12.30
N THR A 277 -2.07 12.25 -12.03
CA THR A 277 -2.91 12.35 -10.83
C THR A 277 -3.03 11.04 -10.11
N VAL A 278 -3.43 11.10 -8.85
CA VAL A 278 -3.69 9.91 -8.02
C VAL A 278 -4.95 10.14 -7.19
N LEU A 279 -5.83 9.16 -7.17
CA LEU A 279 -6.96 9.13 -6.25
C LEU A 279 -6.46 8.95 -4.81
N ASN A 280 -7.01 9.72 -3.89
CA ASN A 280 -6.70 9.60 -2.46
C ASN A 280 -7.88 9.05 -1.62
N LYS A 281 -8.91 8.56 -2.30
CA LYS A 281 -10.07 7.82 -1.75
C LYS A 281 -10.54 6.77 -2.73
N ASN A 282 -11.22 5.74 -2.22
CA ASN A 282 -11.98 4.83 -3.06
C ASN A 282 -13.20 5.57 -3.60
N VAL A 283 -13.31 5.68 -4.92
CA VAL A 283 -14.44 6.33 -5.62
C VAL A 283 -15.37 5.25 -6.15
N ALA A 284 -14.84 4.31 -6.94
CA ALA A 284 -15.55 3.16 -7.48
C ALA A 284 -14.55 2.01 -7.67
N TYR A 285 -14.09 1.43 -6.55
CA TYR A 285 -13.01 0.44 -6.56
C TYR A 285 -13.29 -0.77 -7.45
N LYS A 286 -14.57 -1.18 -7.56
CA LYS A 286 -15.00 -2.28 -8.47
C LYS A 286 -14.69 -2.00 -9.95
N PHE A 287 -14.55 -0.74 -10.29
CA PHE A 287 -14.24 -0.28 -11.65
C PHE A 287 -12.81 0.25 -11.80
N GLY A 288 -11.92 -0.07 -10.87
CA GLY A 288 -10.54 0.37 -10.91
C GLY A 288 -10.28 1.76 -10.29
N LEU A 289 -11.27 2.41 -9.70
CA LEU A 289 -11.13 3.75 -9.09
C LEU A 289 -10.97 3.63 -7.56
N ALA A 290 -9.82 3.12 -7.15
CA ALA A 290 -9.44 2.93 -5.75
C ALA A 290 -8.48 4.03 -5.26
N ASN A 291 -8.31 4.13 -3.95
CA ASN A 291 -7.26 4.97 -3.36
C ASN A 291 -5.88 4.47 -3.81
N GLY A 292 -5.13 5.33 -4.50
CA GLY A 292 -3.84 4.99 -5.12
C GLY A 292 -3.93 4.81 -6.64
N THR A 293 -5.13 4.67 -7.24
CA THR A 293 -5.27 4.58 -8.70
C THR A 293 -4.74 5.84 -9.37
N ARG A 294 -3.91 5.64 -10.37
CA ARG A 294 -3.21 6.67 -11.13
C ARG A 294 -3.98 7.03 -12.40
N GLY A 295 -3.93 8.28 -12.77
CA GLY A 295 -4.58 8.79 -13.98
C GLY A 295 -3.95 10.09 -14.46
N ILE A 296 -4.53 10.67 -15.48
CA ILE A 296 -4.12 11.94 -16.10
C ILE A 296 -5.28 12.93 -16.00
N PHE A 297 -5.03 14.14 -15.53
CA PHE A 297 -6.02 15.20 -15.48
C PHE A 297 -6.27 15.78 -16.87
N ILE A 298 -7.52 15.75 -17.33
CA ILE A 298 -7.95 16.21 -18.65
C ILE A 298 -8.50 17.63 -18.58
N GLY A 299 -9.30 17.94 -17.54
CA GLY A 299 -9.90 19.26 -17.38
C GLY A 299 -10.90 19.35 -16.23
N ALA A 300 -11.40 20.55 -15.99
CA ALA A 300 -12.40 20.82 -14.98
C ALA A 300 -13.71 21.26 -15.64
N VAL A 301 -14.83 20.74 -15.14
CA VAL A 301 -16.18 21.14 -15.53
C VAL A 301 -16.68 22.15 -14.52
N TYR A 302 -17.07 23.32 -15.00
CA TYR A 302 -17.59 24.40 -14.17
C TYR A 302 -19.08 24.60 -14.45
N GLY A 303 -19.85 24.94 -13.43
CA GLY A 303 -21.24 25.37 -13.57
C GLY A 303 -21.38 26.78 -14.16
N PRO A 304 -22.58 27.35 -14.11
CA PRO A 304 -22.88 28.66 -14.72
C PRO A 304 -22.04 29.85 -14.23
N GLY A 305 -21.41 29.71 -13.04
CA GLY A 305 -20.46 30.71 -12.50
C GLY A 305 -19.10 30.77 -13.18
N GLY A 306 -18.79 29.84 -14.09
CA GLY A 306 -17.57 29.81 -14.89
C GLY A 306 -16.29 29.49 -14.13
N VAL A 307 -15.17 29.68 -14.84
CA VAL A 307 -13.82 29.45 -14.31
C VAL A 307 -13.55 30.38 -13.11
N GLY A 308 -13.03 29.81 -12.02
CA GLY A 308 -12.82 30.53 -10.76
C GLY A 308 -13.81 30.17 -9.66
N THR A 309 -14.93 29.52 -10.00
CA THR A 309 -15.83 28.90 -9.01
C THR A 309 -15.31 27.51 -8.61
N PHE A 310 -15.98 26.88 -7.66
CA PHE A 310 -15.67 25.48 -7.31
C PHE A 310 -16.20 24.58 -8.43
N PRO A 311 -15.37 23.73 -9.07
CA PRO A 311 -15.80 22.88 -10.17
C PRO A 311 -16.90 21.90 -9.77
N GLU A 312 -17.77 21.53 -10.70
CA GLU A 312 -18.77 20.46 -10.51
C GLU A 312 -18.11 19.07 -10.63
N ALA A 313 -17.15 18.93 -11.56
CA ALA A 313 -16.39 17.71 -11.75
C ALA A 313 -14.97 17.99 -12.24
N LEU A 314 -14.06 17.05 -11.99
CA LEU A 314 -12.74 16.98 -12.63
C LEU A 314 -12.71 15.75 -13.54
N VAL A 315 -12.46 15.94 -14.82
CA VAL A 315 -12.34 14.84 -15.78
C VAL A 315 -10.91 14.33 -15.74
N CYS A 316 -10.77 13.03 -15.51
CA CYS A 316 -9.46 12.36 -15.53
C CYS A 316 -9.55 11.09 -16.38
N GLN A 317 -8.45 10.80 -17.07
CA GLN A 317 -8.26 9.53 -17.76
C GLN A 317 -7.64 8.53 -16.80
N PHE A 318 -8.27 7.35 -16.66
CA PHE A 318 -7.75 6.24 -15.86
C PHE A 318 -7.56 5.01 -16.74
N PRO A 319 -6.32 4.59 -17.06
CA PRO A 319 -6.06 3.47 -17.96
C PRO A 319 -6.75 2.17 -17.52
N ASP A 320 -6.76 1.90 -16.21
CA ASP A 320 -7.32 0.68 -15.62
C ASP A 320 -8.84 0.74 -15.37
N TYR A 321 -9.50 1.83 -15.73
CA TYR A 321 -10.94 1.95 -15.56
C TYR A 321 -11.70 0.93 -16.43
N CYS A 322 -12.56 0.14 -15.80
CA CYS A 322 -13.36 -0.91 -16.46
C CYS A 322 -14.88 -0.77 -16.22
N GLY A 323 -15.33 0.42 -15.81
CA GLY A 323 -16.74 0.73 -15.64
C GLY A 323 -17.42 1.20 -16.93
N PRO A 324 -18.72 1.56 -16.85
CA PRO A 324 -19.45 2.13 -17.97
C PRO A 324 -18.80 3.42 -18.50
N ALA A 325 -18.73 3.59 -19.82
CA ALA A 325 -18.17 4.79 -20.43
C ALA A 325 -19.06 6.01 -20.15
N PHE A 326 -18.45 7.08 -19.67
CA PHE A 326 -19.11 8.39 -19.53
C PHE A 326 -19.05 9.21 -20.83
N TYR A 327 -18.00 8.97 -21.61
CA TYR A 327 -17.77 9.59 -22.92
C TYR A 327 -17.57 8.46 -23.94
N GLN A 328 -18.36 8.46 -25.02
CA GLN A 328 -18.36 7.35 -25.99
C GLN A 328 -17.00 7.21 -26.70
N ASP A 329 -16.43 8.36 -27.10
CA ASP A 329 -15.14 8.39 -27.82
C ASP A 329 -13.94 8.22 -26.89
N GLU A 330 -14.13 8.40 -25.59
CA GLU A 330 -13.07 8.35 -24.57
C GLU A 330 -13.50 7.52 -23.37
N PRO A 331 -13.61 6.17 -23.51
CA PRO A 331 -14.22 5.31 -22.48
C PRO A 331 -13.45 5.27 -21.16
N LYS A 332 -12.18 5.72 -21.17
CA LYS A 332 -11.33 5.80 -19.97
C LYS A 332 -11.40 7.17 -19.26
N TRP A 333 -12.11 8.14 -19.81
CA TRP A 333 -12.31 9.43 -19.17
C TRP A 333 -13.48 9.34 -18.17
N VAL A 334 -13.19 9.75 -16.93
CA VAL A 334 -14.13 9.64 -15.83
C VAL A 334 -14.29 10.99 -15.14
N PRO A 335 -15.53 11.50 -14.98
CA PRO A 335 -15.79 12.67 -14.16
C PRO A 335 -15.71 12.31 -12.68
N ILE A 336 -14.73 12.85 -12.00
CA ILE A 336 -14.57 12.71 -10.54
C ILE A 336 -15.33 13.83 -9.86
N LEU A 337 -16.27 13.46 -9.01
CA LEU A 337 -17.09 14.41 -8.23
C LEU A 337 -16.38 14.75 -6.90
N PRO A 338 -16.69 15.93 -6.32
CA PRO A 338 -16.20 16.28 -5.00
C PRO A 338 -16.77 15.37 -3.92
N ALA A 339 -15.95 15.05 -2.93
CA ALA A 339 -16.34 14.26 -1.77
C ALA A 339 -16.37 15.13 -0.51
N THR A 340 -17.39 14.95 0.32
CA THR A 340 -17.50 15.59 1.63
C THR A 340 -17.09 14.60 2.72
N THR A 341 -16.23 15.03 3.63
CA THR A 341 -15.80 14.24 4.79
C THR A 341 -15.98 15.04 6.07
N PHE A 342 -16.48 14.37 7.10
CA PHE A 342 -16.62 14.91 8.45
C PHE A 342 -15.35 14.63 9.24
N LYS A 343 -14.95 15.59 10.10
CA LYS A 343 -14.02 15.31 11.17
C LYS A 343 -14.73 14.54 12.26
N GLU A 344 -14.17 13.42 12.65
CA GLU A 344 -14.71 12.55 13.69
C GLU A 344 -15.02 13.31 14.99
N GLY A 345 -16.14 12.96 15.62
CA GLY A 345 -16.62 13.57 16.86
C GLY A 345 -17.07 15.04 16.75
N THR A 346 -17.16 15.57 15.53
CA THR A 346 -17.54 16.97 15.30
C THR A 346 -18.50 17.10 14.09
N ARG A 347 -19.10 18.32 13.95
CA ARG A 347 -19.86 18.70 12.76
C ARG A 347 -19.01 19.40 11.68
N MET A 348 -17.69 19.40 11.84
CA MET A 348 -16.80 20.05 10.87
C MET A 348 -16.68 19.22 9.60
N THR A 349 -16.89 19.84 8.44
CA THR A 349 -16.77 19.19 7.13
C THR A 349 -15.74 19.86 6.24
N ARG A 350 -15.24 19.06 5.33
CA ARG A 350 -14.47 19.51 4.16
C ARG A 350 -15.01 18.82 2.92
N THR A 351 -15.30 19.62 1.90
CA THR A 351 -15.66 19.16 0.56
C THR A 351 -14.52 19.48 -0.38
N GLN A 352 -13.98 18.46 -1.06
CA GLN A 352 -12.87 18.57 -2.01
C GLN A 352 -12.85 17.36 -2.93
N PHE A 353 -12.20 17.51 -4.05
CA PHE A 353 -11.93 16.39 -4.96
C PHE A 353 -10.95 15.39 -4.34
N PRO A 354 -11.23 14.07 -4.44
CA PRO A 354 -10.37 13.03 -3.92
C PRO A 354 -9.19 12.74 -4.87
N LEU A 355 -8.53 13.80 -5.33
CA LEU A 355 -7.41 13.79 -6.28
C LEU A 355 -6.22 14.59 -5.74
N VAL A 356 -5.03 14.15 -6.13
CA VAL A 356 -3.77 14.87 -5.93
C VAL A 356 -2.88 14.69 -7.15
N ALA A 357 -1.91 15.61 -7.37
CA ALA A 357 -0.87 15.39 -8.37
C ALA A 357 -0.05 14.13 -8.05
N GLY A 358 0.31 13.36 -9.08
CA GLY A 358 0.81 11.99 -8.99
C GLY A 358 2.23 11.77 -9.52
N PHE A 359 3.08 12.79 -9.60
CA PHE A 359 4.49 12.64 -9.97
C PHE A 359 5.34 12.02 -8.85
N ALA A 360 4.91 12.20 -7.61
CA ALA A 360 5.53 11.60 -6.44
C ALA A 360 4.47 11.03 -5.49
N LEU A 361 4.82 9.93 -4.82
CA LEU A 361 4.02 9.27 -3.78
C LEU A 361 4.89 9.01 -2.54
N THR A 362 4.25 8.81 -1.39
CA THR A 362 4.96 8.21 -0.25
C THR A 362 5.13 6.70 -0.48
N VAL A 363 6.21 6.13 0.04
CA VAL A 363 6.46 4.67 -0.03
C VAL A 363 5.26 3.87 0.48
N ASN A 364 4.61 4.32 1.56
CA ASN A 364 3.41 3.66 2.10
C ASN A 364 2.24 3.58 1.09
N LYS A 365 2.08 4.61 0.25
CA LYS A 365 1.04 4.61 -0.79
C LYS A 365 1.41 3.78 -2.01
N ALA A 366 2.69 3.51 -2.20
CA ALA A 366 3.19 2.71 -3.30
C ALA A 366 3.18 1.21 -3.00
N GLN A 367 2.96 0.78 -1.75
CA GLN A 367 2.85 -0.64 -1.44
C GLN A 367 1.65 -1.25 -2.19
N GLY A 368 1.86 -2.42 -2.78
CA GLY A 368 0.89 -3.06 -3.70
C GLY A 368 0.99 -2.59 -5.16
N LEU A 369 1.69 -1.46 -5.46
CA LEU A 369 1.91 -1.03 -6.84
C LEU A 369 3.09 -1.77 -7.49
N THR A 370 3.00 -1.98 -8.79
CA THR A 370 4.13 -2.25 -9.68
C THR A 370 4.30 -1.06 -10.61
N VAL A 371 5.53 -0.55 -10.75
CA VAL A 371 5.83 0.66 -11.52
C VAL A 371 6.71 0.29 -12.70
N THR A 372 6.18 0.43 -13.90
CA THR A 372 6.86 0.06 -15.15
C THR A 372 7.60 1.22 -15.80
N GLU A 373 7.16 2.45 -15.54
CA GLU A 373 7.77 3.68 -16.10
C GLU A 373 9.04 4.14 -15.36
N GLY A 374 9.61 3.30 -14.50
CA GLY A 374 10.78 3.65 -13.70
C GLY A 374 10.46 4.34 -12.37
N VAL A 375 11.39 4.22 -11.45
CA VAL A 375 11.24 4.70 -10.06
C VAL A 375 12.43 5.53 -9.65
N VAL A 376 12.18 6.70 -9.06
CA VAL A 376 13.19 7.47 -8.32
C VAL A 376 12.94 7.32 -6.83
N ILE A 377 13.88 6.74 -6.12
CA ILE A 377 13.80 6.48 -4.68
C ILE A 377 14.44 7.64 -3.92
N HIS A 378 13.64 8.37 -3.13
CA HIS A 378 14.05 9.54 -2.35
C HIS A 378 13.77 9.32 -0.86
N LEU A 379 14.72 8.67 -0.18
CA LEU A 379 14.62 8.32 1.25
C LEU A 379 15.38 9.31 2.15
N VAL A 380 15.27 10.59 1.85
CA VAL A 380 15.88 11.62 2.69
C VAL A 380 15.15 11.73 4.02
N GLY A 381 15.91 11.75 5.07
CA GLY A 381 15.42 11.83 6.44
C GLY A 381 15.81 13.14 7.15
N SER A 382 15.76 13.10 8.46
CA SER A 382 16.25 14.12 9.37
C SER A 382 17.07 13.44 10.47
N LYS A 383 17.72 14.23 11.34
CA LYS A 383 18.44 13.71 12.52
C LYS A 383 17.57 12.77 13.39
N ARG A 384 16.25 12.98 13.41
CA ARG A 384 15.29 12.20 14.22
C ARG A 384 14.55 11.12 13.44
N PHE A 385 14.61 11.14 12.11
CA PHE A 385 13.91 10.19 11.23
C PHE A 385 14.85 9.75 10.12
N ARG A 386 15.29 8.51 10.16
CA ARG A 386 16.19 7.87 9.18
C ARG A 386 15.41 6.83 8.40
N PRO A 387 14.86 7.18 7.23
CA PRO A 387 14.03 6.25 6.45
C PRO A 387 14.73 4.96 6.08
N ALA A 388 16.03 5.03 5.75
CA ALA A 388 16.82 3.87 5.34
C ALA A 388 16.99 2.81 6.45
N SER A 389 16.87 3.21 7.73
CA SER A 389 16.92 2.27 8.86
C SER A 389 15.54 1.76 9.29
N LYS A 390 14.46 2.25 8.68
CA LYS A 390 13.11 1.90 9.07
C LYS A 390 12.70 0.56 8.46
N HIS A 391 12.20 -0.34 9.30
CA HIS A 391 11.74 -1.66 8.87
C HIS A 391 10.78 -1.57 7.67
N GLY A 392 11.02 -2.39 6.65
CA GLY A 392 10.19 -2.49 5.46
C GLY A 392 10.26 -1.32 4.49
N LEU A 393 10.58 -0.09 4.94
CA LEU A 393 10.45 1.11 4.10
C LEU A 393 11.39 1.12 2.89
N PRO A 394 12.73 0.87 3.04
CA PRO A 394 13.60 0.77 1.89
C PRO A 394 13.23 -0.41 0.98
N PHE A 395 12.92 -1.56 1.56
CA PHE A 395 12.55 -2.75 0.80
C PHE A 395 11.32 -2.52 -0.07
N VAL A 396 10.25 -1.94 0.50
CA VAL A 396 9.04 -1.61 -0.28
C VAL A 396 9.36 -0.61 -1.39
N ALA A 397 10.17 0.43 -1.12
CA ALA A 397 10.53 1.40 -2.14
C ALA A 397 11.29 0.75 -3.31
N PHE A 398 12.29 -0.10 -3.02
CA PHE A 398 13.14 -0.76 -4.02
C PHE A 398 12.33 -1.74 -4.86
N THR A 399 11.49 -2.56 -4.23
CA THR A 399 10.68 -3.57 -4.91
C THR A 399 9.49 -3.01 -5.72
N ARG A 400 9.35 -1.70 -5.85
CA ARG A 400 8.34 -1.12 -6.77
C ARG A 400 8.80 -1.17 -8.22
N SER A 401 10.10 -1.19 -8.47
CA SER A 401 10.68 -1.39 -9.80
C SER A 401 10.95 -2.88 -10.07
N GLU A 402 10.78 -3.30 -11.31
CA GLU A 402 11.01 -4.67 -11.75
C GLU A 402 12.50 -4.97 -12.00
N ASN A 403 13.30 -3.96 -12.26
CA ASN A 403 14.72 -4.12 -12.53
C ASN A 403 15.54 -2.90 -12.08
N PHE A 404 16.85 -3.10 -11.98
CA PHE A 404 17.78 -2.06 -11.54
C PHE A 404 17.94 -0.94 -12.57
N ALA A 405 17.88 -1.25 -13.86
CA ALA A 405 18.01 -0.23 -14.92
C ALA A 405 16.91 0.83 -14.86
N MET A 406 15.69 0.44 -14.42
CA MET A 406 14.56 1.34 -14.24
C MET A 406 14.48 1.94 -12.82
N THR A 407 15.57 1.88 -12.05
CA THR A 407 15.65 2.40 -10.68
C THR A 407 16.71 3.47 -10.58
N ALA A 408 16.35 4.63 -10.08
CA ALA A 408 17.30 5.69 -9.73
C ALA A 408 17.12 6.11 -8.27
N PHE A 409 18.15 6.75 -7.72
CA PHE A 409 18.12 7.30 -6.37
C PHE A 409 18.32 8.81 -6.43
N LYS A 410 17.61 9.52 -5.58
CA LYS A 410 17.86 10.95 -5.34
C LYS A 410 18.36 11.14 -3.93
N ASN A 411 19.60 11.60 -3.79
CA ASN A 411 20.27 11.73 -2.50
C ASN A 411 20.22 10.40 -1.72
N LEU A 412 20.81 9.34 -2.28
CA LEU A 412 20.87 8.05 -1.61
C LEU A 412 21.39 8.21 -0.17
N PRO A 413 20.67 7.70 0.85
CA PRO A 413 21.11 7.81 2.24
C PRO A 413 22.50 7.22 2.46
N PRO A 414 23.28 7.72 3.43
CA PRO A 414 24.59 7.14 3.76
C PRO A 414 24.47 5.66 4.13
N TRP A 415 25.48 4.87 3.79
CA TRP A 415 25.55 3.44 4.15
C TRP A 415 25.25 3.18 5.62
N GLN A 416 25.74 4.06 6.51
CA GLN A 416 25.52 3.96 7.95
C GLN A 416 24.03 3.93 8.34
N ASP A 417 23.17 4.61 7.59
CA ASP A 417 21.73 4.63 7.87
C ASP A 417 21.08 3.26 7.60
N PHE A 418 21.56 2.53 6.60
CA PHE A 418 21.11 1.15 6.33
C PHE A 418 21.62 0.18 7.42
N LEU A 419 22.84 0.39 7.94
CA LEU A 419 23.36 -0.42 9.04
C LEU A 419 22.61 -0.24 10.36
N GLU A 420 22.10 0.96 10.61
CA GLU A 420 21.27 1.20 11.82
C GLU A 420 20.01 0.31 11.84
N GLY A 421 19.47 -0.07 10.68
CA GLY A 421 18.36 -1.01 10.57
C GLY A 421 18.65 -2.38 11.22
N ARG A 422 19.91 -2.82 11.24
CA ARG A 422 20.35 -4.08 11.88
C ARG A 422 20.14 -4.09 13.40
N LYS A 423 20.11 -2.91 14.02
CA LYS A 423 19.92 -2.75 15.48
C LYS A 423 18.44 -2.66 15.87
N SER A 424 17.54 -2.72 14.90
CA SER A 424 16.11 -2.57 15.14
C SER A 424 15.55 -3.77 15.90
N ASP A 425 14.87 -3.52 17.01
CA ASP A 425 14.11 -4.54 17.73
C ASP A 425 13.03 -5.16 16.85
N MET A 426 12.42 -4.36 15.96
CA MET A 426 11.42 -4.83 15.01
C MET A 426 11.99 -5.86 14.03
N LEU A 427 13.22 -5.63 13.51
CA LEU A 427 13.88 -6.62 12.68
C LEU A 427 14.11 -7.93 13.42
N ARG A 428 14.59 -7.86 14.66
CA ARG A 428 14.82 -9.05 15.51
C ARG A 428 13.53 -9.84 15.73
N LEU A 429 12.44 -9.14 16.06
CA LEU A 429 11.13 -9.77 16.28
C LEU A 429 10.59 -10.39 15.00
N ARG A 430 10.71 -9.70 13.86
CA ARG A 430 10.31 -10.23 12.56
C ARG A 430 11.11 -11.48 12.18
N VAL A 431 12.43 -11.46 12.35
CA VAL A 431 13.29 -12.62 12.06
C VAL A 431 12.86 -13.82 12.91
N ALA A 432 12.70 -13.65 14.23
CA ALA A 432 12.24 -14.70 15.11
C ALA A 432 10.85 -15.24 14.71
N PHE A 433 9.95 -14.37 14.28
CA PHE A 433 8.64 -14.77 13.80
C PHE A 433 8.72 -15.53 12.46
N THR A 434 9.59 -15.08 11.54
CA THR A 434 9.83 -15.79 10.26
C THR A 434 10.39 -17.19 10.51
N GLU A 435 11.33 -17.36 11.43
CA GLU A 435 11.84 -18.68 11.84
C GLU A 435 10.74 -19.59 12.40
N GLN A 436 9.75 -19.02 13.12
CA GLN A 436 8.60 -19.78 13.58
C GLN A 436 7.70 -20.21 12.41
N LEU A 437 7.49 -19.33 11.43
CA LEU A 437 6.72 -19.64 10.22
C LEU A 437 7.45 -20.71 9.36
N ASP A 438 8.78 -20.67 9.25
CA ASP A 438 9.56 -21.68 8.54
C ASP A 438 9.44 -23.06 9.20
N LYS A 439 9.46 -23.14 10.52
CA LYS A 439 9.19 -24.40 11.27
C LYS A 439 7.78 -24.91 10.98
N LEU A 440 6.79 -24.01 11.10
CA LEU A 440 5.40 -24.34 10.84
C LEU A 440 5.17 -24.78 9.38
N HIS A 441 5.86 -24.15 8.43
CA HIS A 441 5.88 -24.57 7.02
C HIS A 441 6.39 -26.01 6.86
N ALA A 442 7.52 -26.34 7.46
CA ALA A 442 8.07 -27.68 7.42
C ALA A 442 7.11 -28.73 8.02
N GLU A 443 6.45 -28.39 9.13
CA GLU A 443 5.42 -29.23 9.75
C GLU A 443 4.19 -29.38 8.86
N THR A 444 3.75 -28.30 8.21
CA THR A 444 2.63 -28.31 7.23
C THR A 444 2.94 -29.23 6.05
N LEU A 445 4.13 -29.11 5.45
CA LEU A 445 4.57 -29.99 4.35
C LEU A 445 4.70 -31.45 4.81
N ALA A 446 5.12 -31.69 6.05
CA ALA A 446 5.19 -33.03 6.61
C ALA A 446 3.79 -33.66 6.76
N ARG A 447 2.80 -32.85 7.10
CA ARG A 447 1.39 -33.27 7.28
C ARG A 447 0.70 -33.51 5.94
N HIS A 448 1.02 -32.71 4.91
CA HIS A 448 0.39 -32.75 3.58
C HIS A 448 1.40 -33.19 2.53
N SER A 449 1.46 -34.48 2.22
CA SER A 449 2.44 -35.07 1.29
C SER A 449 2.39 -34.46 -0.13
N SER A 450 1.20 -34.07 -0.60
CA SER A 450 1.03 -33.39 -1.88
C SER A 450 1.72 -32.03 -1.96
N LEU A 451 1.86 -31.33 -0.83
CA LEU A 451 2.59 -30.06 -0.76
C LEU A 451 4.11 -30.26 -0.78
N LYS A 452 4.61 -31.40 -0.26
CA LYS A 452 6.05 -31.74 -0.29
C LYS A 452 6.59 -31.85 -1.72
N THR A 453 5.82 -32.40 -2.64
CA THR A 453 6.23 -32.54 -4.05
C THR A 453 6.47 -31.15 -4.67
N ARG A 454 5.53 -30.23 -4.44
CA ARG A 454 5.67 -28.85 -4.92
C ARG A 454 6.84 -28.10 -4.28
N ASP A 455 7.04 -28.26 -2.96
CA ASP A 455 8.20 -27.65 -2.27
C ASP A 455 9.54 -28.20 -2.80
N ALA A 456 9.60 -29.44 -3.24
CA ALA A 456 10.79 -30.01 -3.87
C ALA A 456 11.05 -29.41 -5.26
N GLU A 457 10.00 -29.17 -6.04
CA GLU A 457 10.09 -28.47 -7.32
C GLU A 457 10.52 -27.02 -7.14
N ASP A 458 9.95 -26.31 -6.14
CA ASP A 458 10.32 -24.94 -5.80
C ASP A 458 11.78 -24.83 -5.34
N LYS A 459 12.27 -25.80 -4.56
CA LYS A 459 13.71 -25.86 -4.17
C LYS A 459 14.63 -26.10 -5.36
N ALA A 460 14.22 -26.91 -6.31
CA ALA A 460 14.99 -27.12 -7.54
C ALA A 460 15.07 -25.83 -8.36
N HIS A 461 13.98 -25.07 -8.45
CA HIS A 461 13.95 -23.73 -9.06
C HIS A 461 14.78 -22.72 -8.28
N GLU A 462 14.68 -22.69 -6.95
CA GLU A 462 15.45 -21.79 -6.09
C GLU A 462 16.95 -22.05 -6.23
N GLN A 463 17.38 -23.33 -6.29
CA GLN A 463 18.77 -23.67 -6.51
C GLN A 463 19.23 -23.25 -7.91
N TRP A 464 18.39 -23.44 -8.93
CA TRP A 464 18.66 -22.98 -10.28
C TRP A 464 18.80 -21.45 -10.34
N ASP A 465 17.91 -20.70 -9.65
CA ASP A 465 17.97 -19.24 -9.55
C ASP A 465 19.23 -18.75 -8.81
N ILE A 466 19.64 -19.42 -7.74
CA ILE A 466 20.87 -19.13 -7.00
C ILE A 466 22.10 -19.38 -7.89
N ASP A 467 22.10 -20.50 -8.63
CA ASP A 467 23.18 -20.86 -9.54
C ASP A 467 23.29 -19.87 -10.71
N GLN A 468 22.13 -19.44 -11.27
CA GLN A 468 22.08 -18.38 -12.27
C GLN A 468 22.55 -17.03 -11.71
N ALA A 469 22.08 -16.63 -10.52
CA ALA A 469 22.49 -15.37 -9.87
C ALA A 469 24.00 -15.33 -9.56
N SER A 470 24.58 -16.47 -9.20
CA SER A 470 26.04 -16.59 -8.98
C SER A 470 26.84 -16.54 -10.28
N SER A 471 26.24 -16.95 -11.40
CA SER A 471 26.83 -16.91 -12.75
C SER A 471 26.67 -15.54 -13.44
N VAL A 472 25.72 -14.72 -13.03
CA VAL A 472 25.47 -13.38 -13.60
C VAL A 472 26.62 -12.46 -13.23
N LYS A 473 27.45 -12.09 -14.22
CA LYS A 473 28.46 -11.05 -14.06
C LYS A 473 27.75 -9.75 -13.67
N ARG A 474 28.11 -9.21 -12.50
CA ARG A 474 27.61 -7.93 -11.99
C ARG A 474 27.73 -6.85 -13.09
N PRO A 475 26.70 -6.03 -13.32
CA PRO A 475 26.78 -4.97 -14.32
C PRO A 475 27.92 -4.03 -13.97
N LYS A 476 28.93 -3.92 -14.86
CA LYS A 476 30.08 -3.04 -14.67
C LYS A 476 29.75 -1.56 -14.86
N LYS A 477 28.63 -1.23 -15.51
CA LYS A 477 28.07 0.12 -15.76
C LYS A 477 26.55 0.01 -15.89
N ALA A 478 25.83 1.12 -15.69
CA ALA A 478 24.42 1.22 -16.07
C ALA A 478 24.31 0.74 -17.52
N GLY A 479 23.53 -0.31 -17.74
CA GLY A 479 23.28 -0.83 -19.09
C GLY A 479 22.62 0.22 -19.99
N PRO A 480 22.60 0.02 -21.30
CA PRO A 480 21.92 0.95 -22.18
C PRO A 480 20.45 1.04 -21.76
N PHE A 481 20.03 2.23 -21.39
CA PHE A 481 18.64 2.54 -21.13
C PHE A 481 17.85 2.27 -22.41
N MET A 482 16.90 1.35 -22.35
CA MET A 482 15.89 1.20 -23.39
C MET A 482 14.60 1.83 -22.84
N PRO A 483 14.11 2.95 -23.44
CA PRO A 483 12.79 3.45 -23.11
C PRO A 483 11.75 2.36 -23.37
N CYS A 484 10.72 2.30 -22.53
CA CYS A 484 9.63 1.34 -22.72
C CYS A 484 9.03 1.53 -24.12
N PRO A 485 8.84 0.46 -24.92
CA PRO A 485 8.26 0.57 -26.26
C PRO A 485 6.85 1.20 -26.29
N CYS A 486 6.16 1.24 -25.15
CA CYS A 486 4.82 1.84 -25.03
C CYS A 486 4.82 3.36 -24.81
N CYS A 487 6.00 4.01 -24.64
CA CYS A 487 6.11 5.45 -24.44
C CYS A 487 6.58 6.21 -25.70
N SER A 488 6.74 5.50 -26.83
CA SER A 488 7.22 6.07 -28.12
C SER A 488 6.11 6.25 -29.17
N THR A 489 4.85 6.41 -28.73
CA THR A 489 3.74 6.86 -29.61
C THR A 489 2.97 7.99 -28.95
#